data_816e3c126f8564ccb7fb5403e6786e81
#
_entry.id   816e3c126f8564ccb7fb5403e6786e81
#
_cell.length_a   1.000
_cell.length_b   1.000
_cell.length_c   1.000
_cell.angle_alpha   90.00
_cell.angle_beta   90.00
_cell.angle_gamma   90.00
#
_symmetry.space_group_name_H-M   'P 1'
#
loop_
_entity.id
_entity.type
_entity.pdbx_description
1 polymer ?
#
loop_
_entity_poly.entity_id
_entity_poly.type
_entity_poly.pdbx_seq_one_letter_code
_entity_poly.pdbx_strand_id
1 'polypeptide(L)' 'MSAFSYACADCEGMEACPGKMIAETENELVQLIELHAKIAHDEDASQWDQETRSYVLSLIKPV' A
#
# COMPACT_ATOMS: atom_id res chain seq x y z
N MET A 1 -15.10 0.25 -15.87
CA MET A 1 -14.97 0.27 -14.43
C MET A 1 -13.52 0.42 -14.06
N SER A 2 -13.24 1.23 -13.07
CA SER A 2 -11.87 1.46 -12.67
C SER A 2 -11.63 0.78 -11.34
N ALA A 3 -10.43 0.25 -11.20
CA ALA A 3 -9.95 -0.30 -9.95
C ALA A 3 -8.59 0.33 -9.67
N PHE A 4 -8.02 0.03 -8.52
CA PHE A 4 -6.74 0.57 -8.10
C PHE A 4 -5.83 -0.58 -7.68
N SER A 5 -4.55 -0.41 -7.90
CA SER A 5 -3.56 -1.41 -7.50
C SER A 5 -2.41 -0.78 -6.76
N TYR A 6 -1.77 -1.58 -5.94
CA TYR A 6 -0.58 -1.20 -5.20
C TYR A 6 0.36 -2.40 -5.14
N ALA A 7 1.63 -2.17 -5.46
CA ALA A 7 2.65 -3.20 -5.34
C ALA A 7 3.67 -2.75 -4.30
N CYS A 8 3.87 -3.56 -3.27
CA CYS A 8 4.82 -3.23 -2.21
C CYS A 8 6.24 -3.04 -2.78
N ALA A 9 6.58 -3.76 -3.84
CA ALA A 9 7.89 -3.63 -4.48
C ALA A 9 8.16 -2.25 -5.07
N ASP A 10 7.12 -1.44 -5.29
CA ASP A 10 7.29 -0.07 -5.76
C ASP A 10 7.79 0.86 -4.64
N CYS A 11 7.71 0.41 -3.40
CA CYS A 11 8.18 1.14 -2.25
C CYS A 11 9.70 1.02 -2.14
N GLU A 12 10.38 2.14 -1.94
CA GLU A 12 11.82 2.13 -1.78
C GLU A 12 12.23 1.27 -0.58
N GLY A 13 13.16 0.35 -0.77
CA GLY A 13 13.60 -0.56 0.27
C GLY A 13 12.80 -1.84 0.36
N MET A 14 11.72 -1.96 -0.42
CA MET A 14 10.84 -3.13 -0.39
C MET A 14 10.79 -3.88 -1.71
N GLU A 15 11.82 -3.73 -2.54
CA GLU A 15 11.83 -4.27 -3.90
C GLU A 15 11.69 -5.79 -3.95
N ALA A 16 12.07 -6.48 -2.88
CA ALA A 16 11.98 -7.94 -2.83
C ALA A 16 10.61 -8.44 -2.34
N CYS A 17 9.73 -7.54 -1.91
CA CYS A 17 8.43 -7.95 -1.40
C CYS A 17 7.48 -8.30 -2.54
N PRO A 18 6.88 -9.52 -2.56
CA PRO A 18 5.96 -9.89 -3.62
C PRO A 18 4.54 -9.39 -3.40
N GLY A 19 4.28 -8.65 -2.33
CA GLY A 19 2.94 -8.19 -1.99
C GLY A 19 2.33 -7.29 -3.05
N LYS A 20 1.11 -7.62 -3.48
CA LYS A 20 0.38 -6.84 -4.46
C LYS A 20 -1.09 -6.89 -4.10
N MET A 21 -1.76 -5.74 -4.19
CA MET A 21 -3.18 -5.63 -3.82
C MET A 21 -3.93 -4.89 -4.90
N ILE A 22 -5.16 -5.30 -5.13
CA ILE A 22 -6.08 -4.66 -6.08
C ILE A 22 -7.42 -4.51 -5.39
N ALA A 23 -8.04 -3.35 -5.54
CA ALA A 23 -9.34 -3.07 -4.93
C ALA A 23 -10.16 -2.17 -5.84
N GLU A 24 -11.47 -2.17 -5.64
CA GLU A 24 -12.37 -1.36 -6.45
C GLU A 24 -12.32 0.11 -6.09
N THR A 25 -11.97 0.44 -4.85
CA THR A 25 -11.87 1.83 -4.40
C THR A 25 -10.52 2.08 -3.75
N GLU A 26 -10.10 3.33 -3.76
CA GLU A 26 -8.87 3.73 -3.09
C GLU A 26 -8.95 3.46 -1.59
N ASN A 27 -10.09 3.76 -0.99
CA ASN A 27 -10.26 3.58 0.45
C ASN A 27 -10.07 2.11 0.85
N GLU A 28 -10.66 1.21 0.09
CA GLU A 28 -10.49 -0.23 0.34
C GLU A 28 -9.03 -0.64 0.16
N LEU A 29 -8.39 -0.12 -0.89
CA LEU A 29 -7.00 -0.44 -1.16
C LEU A 29 -6.10 0.03 -0.02
N VAL A 30 -6.33 1.21 0.51
CA VAL A 30 -5.56 1.73 1.65
C VAL A 30 -5.66 0.79 2.85
N GLN A 31 -6.85 0.27 3.12
CA GLN A 31 -7.03 -0.67 4.21
C GLN A 31 -6.24 -1.96 3.99
N LEU A 32 -6.22 -2.45 2.75
CA LEU A 32 -5.44 -3.63 2.40
C LEU A 32 -3.93 -3.37 2.55
N ILE A 33 -3.48 -2.20 2.16
CA ILE A 33 -2.08 -1.81 2.31
C ILE A 33 -1.68 -1.79 3.78
N GLU A 34 -2.52 -1.21 4.63
CA GLU A 34 -2.26 -1.16 6.06
C GLU A 34 -2.19 -2.56 6.67
N LEU A 35 -3.09 -3.43 6.25
CA LEU A 35 -3.10 -4.80 6.72
C LEU A 35 -1.86 -5.56 6.25
N HIS A 36 -1.45 -5.35 5.00
CA HIS A 36 -0.25 -5.96 4.46
C HIS A 36 0.98 -5.53 5.26
N ALA A 37 1.10 -4.25 5.56
CA ALA A 37 2.23 -3.75 6.34
C ALA A 37 2.29 -4.42 7.71
N LYS A 38 1.14 -4.62 8.35
CA LYS A 38 1.08 -5.25 9.65
C LYS A 38 1.49 -6.72 9.60
N ILE A 39 1.00 -7.44 8.61
CA ILE A 39 1.21 -8.89 8.53
C ILE A 39 2.59 -9.22 7.97
N ALA A 40 2.98 -8.57 6.88
CA ALA A 40 4.20 -8.93 6.17
C ALA A 40 5.44 -8.25 6.74
N HIS A 41 5.30 -7.05 7.28
CA HIS A 41 6.44 -6.22 7.71
C HIS A 41 6.40 -5.85 9.19
N ASP A 42 5.41 -6.35 9.91
CA ASP A 42 5.24 -6.08 11.34
C ASP A 42 5.22 -4.58 11.63
N GLU A 43 4.61 -3.81 10.76
CA GLU A 43 4.49 -2.36 10.90
C GLU A 43 3.07 -1.99 11.29
N ASP A 44 2.94 -0.94 12.10
CA ASP A 44 1.65 -0.37 12.49
C ASP A 44 1.42 0.90 11.68
N ALA A 45 0.50 0.84 10.72
CA ALA A 45 0.22 1.97 9.84
C ALA A 45 -0.31 3.18 10.59
N SER A 46 -0.88 2.99 11.78
CA SER A 46 -1.35 4.12 12.60
C SER A 46 -0.18 4.96 13.11
N GLN A 47 1.04 4.43 13.08
CA GLN A 47 2.25 5.12 13.48
C GLN A 47 2.92 5.86 12.32
N TRP A 48 2.43 5.69 11.10
CA TRP A 48 2.99 6.38 9.95
C TRP A 48 2.71 7.88 10.07
N ASP A 49 3.74 8.69 9.81
CA ASP A 49 3.54 10.14 9.73
C ASP A 49 2.89 10.50 8.40
N GLN A 50 2.54 11.77 8.24
CA GLN A 50 1.85 12.22 7.04
C GLN A 50 2.71 12.04 5.79
N GLU A 51 4.01 12.25 5.91
CA GLU A 51 4.93 12.11 4.79
C GLU A 51 4.98 10.66 4.32
N THR A 52 5.13 9.73 5.23
CA THR A 52 5.16 8.30 4.90
C THR A 52 3.86 7.86 4.27
N ARG A 53 2.74 8.27 4.83
CA ARG A 53 1.42 7.91 4.30
C ARG A 53 1.22 8.49 2.90
N SER A 54 1.60 9.74 2.70
CA SER A 54 1.49 10.37 1.39
C SER A 54 2.34 9.66 0.34
N TYR A 55 3.54 9.23 0.72
CA TYR A 55 4.40 8.48 -0.18
C TYR A 55 3.75 7.18 -0.61
N VAL A 56 3.23 6.41 0.35
CA VAL A 56 2.55 5.14 0.07
C VAL A 56 1.37 5.35 -0.86
N LEU A 57 0.55 6.36 -0.58
CA LEU A 57 -0.62 6.64 -1.41
C LEU A 57 -0.25 7.07 -2.82
N SER A 58 0.91 7.70 -3.00
CA SER A 58 1.37 8.12 -4.32
C SER A 58 1.73 6.95 -5.22
N LEU A 59 1.91 5.77 -4.66
CA LEU A 59 2.25 4.56 -5.42
C LEU A 59 1.02 3.81 -5.92
N ILE A 60 -0.16 4.21 -5.50
CA ILE A 60 -1.41 3.60 -5.97
C ILE A 60 -1.62 3.98 -7.43
N LYS A 61 -1.94 2.99 -8.25
CA LYS A 61 -2.12 3.18 -9.69
C LYS A 61 -3.49 2.69 -10.12
N PRO A 62 -4.12 3.36 -11.08
CA PRO A 62 -5.35 2.84 -11.67
C PRO A 62 -5.06 1.59 -12.49
N VAL A 63 -6.00 0.70 -12.49
CA VAL A 63 -5.89 -0.56 -13.25
C VAL A 63 -6.74 -0.49 -14.50
#